data_c8db1887f8cf4dcbb8ac6ea66074f6d1
#
_entry.id   c8db1887f8cf4dcbb8ac6ea66074f6d1
#
_cell.length_a   1.000
_cell.length_b   1.000
_cell.length_c   1.000
_cell.angle_alpha   90.00
_cell.angle_beta   90.00
_cell.angle_gamma   90.00
#
_symmetry.space_group_name_H-M   'P 1'
#
loop_
_entity.id
_entity.type
_entity.pdbx_description
1 polymer ?
#
loop_
_entity_poly.entity_id
_entity_poly.type
_entity_poly.pdbx_seq_one_letter_code
_entity_poly.pdbx_strand_id
1 'polypeptide(L)'
;MPSNYEKIEFVSEGATLRGWLYRPSNVSADVPVVIMAHGFSVLAAWLEDFVTDFAQAGFAVLVFDHRNFGESDGTPRYGFDNLLQIRGYRDAINFVASQRGIDKQKIAVWGESATSLVAQFIAVLDDRVRALIAFTPVCGNSATKFDESPEKFEWVRQNWLSLDLSTVPVRELAVRFCRLHEGEGPVVVEGGAAVGYVTRMRKKYPSDWSNQVFILQRKLEAQFNEPRLPAKHLKVPTLFVIAKDDEVPLCELATNRQCFDFIDAPKQLTEITGGHFGLGYRGTEPYDQAMGAAVKFLHSTFG
;
A
#
# COMPACT_ATOMS: atom_id res chain seq x y z
N MET A 1 -20.17 -2.61 -5.29
CA MET A 1 -19.34 -1.60 -6.01
C MET A 1 -20.12 -0.31 -6.11
N PRO A 2 -19.53 0.87 -5.78
CA PRO A 2 -20.14 2.15 -6.12
C PRO A 2 -20.46 2.18 -7.62
N SER A 3 -21.59 2.74 -8.01
CA SER A 3 -22.11 2.66 -9.38
C SER A 3 -21.32 3.48 -10.42
N ASN A 4 -20.25 4.15 -10.04
CA ASN A 4 -19.55 5.10 -10.91
C ASN A 4 -18.04 4.81 -10.97
N TYR A 5 -17.67 3.71 -11.61
CA TYR A 5 -16.27 3.35 -11.86
C TYR A 5 -16.04 2.99 -13.32
N GLU A 6 -14.83 3.18 -13.78
CA GLU A 6 -14.35 2.64 -15.06
C GLU A 6 -13.22 1.64 -14.81
N LYS A 7 -13.19 0.55 -15.58
CA LYS A 7 -12.03 -0.33 -15.63
C LYS A 7 -10.91 0.40 -16.35
N ILE A 8 -9.70 0.32 -15.77
CA ILE A 8 -8.53 1.00 -16.33
C ILE A 8 -7.38 0.02 -16.52
N GLU A 9 -6.51 0.37 -17.45
CA GLU A 9 -5.25 -0.31 -17.70
C GLU A 9 -4.14 0.72 -17.90
N PHE A 10 -2.95 0.42 -17.40
CA PHE A 10 -1.74 1.17 -17.69
C PHE A 10 -0.53 0.25 -17.69
N VAL A 11 0.52 0.62 -18.42
CA VAL A 11 1.74 -0.18 -18.53
C VAL A 11 2.74 0.22 -17.45
N SER A 12 3.31 -0.78 -16.77
CA SER A 12 4.42 -0.60 -15.83
C SER A 12 5.45 -1.71 -16.04
N GLU A 13 6.70 -1.33 -16.32
CA GLU A 13 7.82 -2.26 -16.53
C GLU A 13 7.48 -3.42 -17.50
N GLY A 14 6.78 -3.09 -18.57
CA GLY A 14 6.38 -4.06 -19.61
C GLY A 14 5.22 -4.99 -19.26
N ALA A 15 4.57 -4.79 -18.13
CA ALA A 15 3.33 -5.49 -17.77
C ALA A 15 2.14 -4.53 -17.78
N THR A 16 0.96 -5.02 -18.16
CA THR A 16 -0.28 -4.27 -18.03
C THR A 16 -0.83 -4.43 -16.62
N LEU A 17 -0.92 -3.33 -15.90
CA LEU A 17 -1.58 -3.27 -14.59
C LEU A 17 -3.04 -2.87 -14.80
N ARG A 18 -3.94 -3.52 -14.05
CA ARG A 18 -5.39 -3.34 -14.18
C ARG A 18 -6.00 -2.96 -12.85
N GLY A 19 -7.08 -2.20 -12.94
CA GLY A 19 -7.80 -1.73 -11.76
C GLY A 19 -9.05 -0.95 -12.11
N TRP A 20 -9.44 -0.08 -11.21
CA TRP A 20 -10.65 0.73 -11.33
C TRP A 20 -10.38 2.18 -10.94
N LEU A 21 -10.89 3.11 -11.72
CA LEU A 21 -10.95 4.52 -11.38
C LEU A 21 -12.38 4.88 -11.00
N TYR A 22 -12.56 5.26 -9.74
CA TYR A 22 -13.82 5.74 -9.20
C TYR A 22 -13.82 7.26 -9.22
N ARG A 23 -14.95 7.86 -9.58
CA ARG A 23 -15.13 9.31 -9.57
C ARG A 23 -16.31 9.67 -8.68
N PRO A 24 -16.22 10.72 -7.86
CA PRO A 24 -17.38 11.18 -7.11
C PRO A 24 -18.48 11.65 -8.08
N SER A 25 -19.72 11.44 -7.68
CA SER A 25 -20.89 11.85 -8.48
C SER A 25 -21.08 13.38 -8.41
N ASN A 26 -21.56 13.97 -9.52
CA ASN A 26 -21.99 15.37 -9.56
C ASN A 26 -20.91 16.43 -9.29
N VAL A 27 -19.67 16.21 -9.74
CA VAL A 27 -18.58 17.17 -9.59
C VAL A 27 -18.34 17.87 -10.92
N SER A 28 -18.35 19.21 -10.92
CA SER A 28 -18.11 20.05 -12.09
C SER A 28 -16.67 20.57 -12.18
N ALA A 29 -15.85 20.35 -11.17
CA ALA A 29 -14.45 20.74 -11.08
C ALA A 29 -13.52 19.53 -11.01
N ASP A 30 -12.22 19.75 -11.25
CA ASP A 30 -11.21 18.73 -11.01
C ASP A 30 -11.15 18.39 -9.52
N VAL A 31 -11.08 17.09 -9.18
CA VAL A 31 -11.10 16.59 -7.81
C VAL A 31 -9.77 16.00 -7.39
N PRO A 32 -9.43 16.06 -6.09
CA PRO A 32 -8.29 15.32 -5.55
C PRO A 32 -8.41 13.83 -5.80
N VAL A 33 -7.29 13.11 -5.91
CA VAL A 33 -7.26 11.67 -6.12
C VAL A 33 -6.47 10.94 -5.05
N VAL A 34 -6.99 9.79 -4.63
CA VAL A 34 -6.29 8.82 -3.80
C VAL A 34 -5.88 7.62 -4.66
N ILE A 35 -4.59 7.33 -4.72
CA ILE A 35 -4.05 6.17 -5.43
C ILE A 35 -3.81 5.07 -4.41
N MET A 36 -4.39 3.90 -4.65
CA MET A 36 -4.40 2.77 -3.73
C MET A 36 -3.97 1.48 -4.43
N ALA A 37 -3.24 0.64 -3.72
CA ALA A 37 -3.05 -0.75 -4.10
C ALA A 37 -3.02 -1.63 -2.84
N HIS A 38 -3.18 -2.93 -3.05
CA HIS A 38 -3.38 -3.91 -1.99
C HIS A 38 -2.09 -4.27 -1.23
N GLY A 39 -2.22 -4.73 0.02
CA GLY A 39 -1.14 -5.25 0.85
C GLY A 39 -0.62 -6.63 0.39
N PHE A 40 0.21 -7.26 1.22
CA PHE A 40 0.83 -8.55 0.92
C PHE A 40 -0.22 -9.66 0.74
N SER A 41 -0.18 -10.36 -0.39
CA SER A 41 -1.06 -11.48 -0.72
C SER A 41 -2.57 -11.19 -0.80
N VAL A 42 -3.00 -9.93 -0.78
CA VAL A 42 -4.41 -9.57 -0.98
C VAL A 42 -4.66 -9.08 -2.41
N LEU A 43 -5.85 -8.59 -2.72
CA LEU A 43 -6.23 -8.14 -4.07
C LEU A 43 -6.91 -6.77 -4.00
N ALA A 44 -6.81 -6.00 -5.08
CA ALA A 44 -7.42 -4.67 -5.17
C ALA A 44 -8.94 -4.68 -4.92
N ALA A 45 -9.63 -5.73 -5.39
CA ALA A 45 -11.07 -5.90 -5.14
C ALA A 45 -11.44 -5.97 -3.65
N TRP A 46 -10.49 -6.37 -2.77
CA TRP A 46 -10.72 -6.46 -1.33
C TRP A 46 -10.73 -5.10 -0.65
N LEU A 47 -10.27 -4.04 -1.35
CA LEU A 47 -10.24 -2.66 -0.87
C LEU A 47 -11.53 -1.88 -1.17
N GLU A 48 -12.59 -2.54 -1.71
CA GLU A 48 -13.83 -1.88 -2.15
C GLU A 48 -14.46 -0.99 -1.07
N ASP A 49 -14.44 -1.42 0.20
CA ASP A 49 -15.05 -0.66 1.28
C ASP A 49 -14.30 0.68 1.49
N PHE A 50 -12.95 0.68 1.49
CA PHE A 50 -12.14 1.90 1.58
C PHE A 50 -12.34 2.82 0.37
N VAL A 51 -12.33 2.23 -0.84
CA VAL A 51 -12.57 2.97 -2.08
C VAL A 51 -13.92 3.68 -2.05
N THR A 52 -14.96 2.97 -1.59
CA THR A 52 -16.32 3.50 -1.48
C THR A 52 -16.37 4.72 -0.55
N ASP A 53 -15.72 4.65 0.61
CA ASP A 53 -15.77 5.72 1.61
C ASP A 53 -14.98 6.95 1.15
N PHE A 54 -13.80 6.79 0.52
CA PHE A 54 -13.11 7.91 -0.10
C PHE A 54 -13.91 8.55 -1.25
N ALA A 55 -14.54 7.75 -2.10
CA ALA A 55 -15.36 8.27 -3.20
C ALA A 55 -16.60 9.03 -2.68
N GLN A 56 -17.24 8.54 -1.62
CA GLN A 56 -18.36 9.22 -0.96
C GLN A 56 -17.91 10.52 -0.27
N ALA A 57 -16.66 10.59 0.18
CA ALA A 57 -16.07 11.80 0.74
C ALA A 57 -15.62 12.83 -0.30
N GLY A 58 -15.84 12.57 -1.61
CA GLY A 58 -15.58 13.53 -2.69
C GLY A 58 -14.22 13.38 -3.38
N PHE A 59 -13.48 12.30 -3.11
CA PHE A 59 -12.21 12.02 -3.77
C PHE A 59 -12.39 11.09 -4.97
N ALA A 60 -11.66 11.33 -6.06
CA ALA A 60 -11.45 10.26 -7.02
C ALA A 60 -10.54 9.20 -6.40
N VAL A 61 -10.74 7.94 -6.77
CA VAL A 61 -9.92 6.84 -6.25
C VAL A 61 -9.46 5.96 -7.40
N LEU A 62 -8.15 5.84 -7.58
CA LEU A 62 -7.55 4.82 -8.42
C LEU A 62 -7.13 3.65 -7.52
N VAL A 63 -7.72 2.48 -7.71
CA VAL A 63 -7.29 1.24 -7.07
C VAL A 63 -6.89 0.22 -8.12
N PHE A 64 -5.73 -0.43 -7.95
CA PHE A 64 -5.21 -1.38 -8.94
C PHE A 64 -4.55 -2.60 -8.28
N ASP A 65 -4.54 -3.72 -9.02
CA ASP A 65 -3.74 -4.88 -8.65
C ASP A 65 -2.27 -4.64 -9.00
N HIS A 66 -1.38 -4.91 -8.04
CA HIS A 66 0.05 -4.94 -8.31
C HIS A 66 0.40 -5.95 -9.40
N ARG A 67 1.52 -5.72 -10.10
CA ARG A 67 2.10 -6.70 -11.03
C ARG A 67 2.14 -8.08 -10.37
N ASN A 68 1.81 -9.13 -11.13
CA ASN A 68 1.73 -10.53 -10.72
C ASN A 68 0.49 -10.89 -9.87
N PHE A 69 -0.38 -9.95 -9.52
CA PHE A 69 -1.56 -10.18 -8.68
C PHE A 69 -2.86 -9.88 -9.45
N GLY A 70 -3.96 -10.46 -8.97
CA GLY A 70 -5.31 -10.17 -9.44
C GLY A 70 -5.46 -10.20 -10.97
N GLU A 71 -6.06 -9.15 -11.53
CA GLU A 71 -6.25 -9.00 -12.97
C GLU A 71 -5.00 -8.46 -13.71
N SER A 72 -3.97 -7.97 -12.98
CA SER A 72 -2.74 -7.45 -13.58
C SER A 72 -1.83 -8.56 -14.12
N ASP A 73 -1.09 -8.24 -15.19
CA ASP A 73 -0.13 -9.16 -15.81
C ASP A 73 1.10 -9.37 -14.93
N GLY A 74 1.93 -10.33 -15.32
CA GLY A 74 3.24 -10.59 -14.77
C GLY A 74 3.47 -12.03 -14.35
N THR A 75 4.74 -12.39 -14.21
CA THR A 75 5.22 -13.71 -13.81
C THR A 75 6.43 -13.57 -12.88
N PRO A 76 6.59 -14.50 -11.90
CA PRO A 76 5.63 -15.54 -11.52
C PRO A 76 4.35 -14.94 -10.94
N ARG A 77 3.20 -15.62 -11.09
CA ARG A 77 1.96 -15.18 -10.42
C ARG A 77 2.20 -15.18 -8.90
N TYR A 78 1.63 -14.16 -8.23
CA TYR A 78 1.82 -13.90 -6.80
C TYR A 78 3.28 -13.59 -6.42
N GLY A 79 4.07 -13.09 -7.39
CA GLY A 79 5.43 -12.59 -7.15
C GLY A 79 5.41 -11.20 -6.52
N PHE A 80 5.97 -11.08 -5.31
CA PHE A 80 6.03 -9.84 -4.54
C PHE A 80 7.43 -9.21 -4.66
N ASP A 81 7.49 -7.98 -5.15
CA ASP A 81 8.72 -7.22 -5.41
C ASP A 81 8.46 -5.74 -5.12
N ASN A 82 9.05 -5.22 -4.04
CA ASN A 82 8.82 -3.85 -3.60
C ASN A 82 9.19 -2.80 -4.66
N LEU A 83 10.32 -2.97 -5.37
CA LEU A 83 10.73 -1.98 -6.37
C LEU A 83 9.79 -1.95 -7.57
N LEU A 84 9.32 -3.11 -8.03
CA LEU A 84 8.31 -3.18 -9.08
C LEU A 84 6.98 -2.55 -8.62
N GLN A 85 6.61 -2.71 -7.36
CA GLN A 85 5.41 -2.07 -6.80
C GLN A 85 5.57 -0.56 -6.68
N ILE A 86 6.75 -0.05 -6.27
CA ILE A 86 7.05 1.39 -6.25
C ILE A 86 6.93 1.99 -7.66
N ARG A 87 7.50 1.31 -8.68
CA ARG A 87 7.37 1.74 -10.08
C ARG A 87 5.93 1.66 -10.58
N GLY A 88 5.16 0.66 -10.13
CA GLY A 88 3.72 0.57 -10.40
C GLY A 88 2.94 1.79 -9.90
N TYR A 89 3.25 2.28 -8.68
CA TYR A 89 2.65 3.52 -8.17
C TYR A 89 3.05 4.75 -8.99
N ARG A 90 4.32 4.86 -9.42
CA ARG A 90 4.75 5.94 -10.33
C ARG A 90 3.92 5.94 -11.60
N ASP A 91 3.70 4.77 -12.20
CA ASP A 91 2.95 4.66 -13.45
C ASP A 91 1.45 4.88 -13.23
N ALA A 92 0.92 4.52 -12.07
CA ALA A 92 -0.42 4.92 -11.63
C ALA A 92 -0.55 6.46 -11.50
N ILE A 93 0.48 7.14 -10.96
CA ILE A 93 0.54 8.61 -10.91
C ILE A 93 0.57 9.19 -12.33
N ASN A 94 1.36 8.63 -13.25
CA ASN A 94 1.37 9.04 -14.66
C ASN A 94 -0.01 8.90 -15.28
N PHE A 95 -0.68 7.78 -15.03
CA PHE A 95 -2.03 7.52 -15.53
C PHE A 95 -3.03 8.55 -15.01
N VAL A 96 -3.14 8.77 -13.70
CA VAL A 96 -4.12 9.73 -13.16
C VAL A 96 -3.82 11.17 -13.59
N ALA A 97 -2.55 11.54 -13.73
CA ALA A 97 -2.15 12.85 -14.21
C ALA A 97 -2.56 13.12 -15.67
N SER A 98 -2.85 12.10 -16.45
CA SER A 98 -3.39 12.21 -17.81
C SER A 98 -4.92 12.29 -17.85
N GLN A 99 -5.61 11.98 -16.75
CA GLN A 99 -7.06 11.91 -16.71
C GLN A 99 -7.71 13.29 -16.60
N ARG A 100 -8.86 13.47 -17.28
CA ARG A 100 -9.69 14.66 -17.11
C ARG A 100 -10.45 14.58 -15.79
N GLY A 101 -10.72 15.74 -15.17
CA GLY A 101 -11.47 15.82 -13.92
C GLY A 101 -10.67 15.39 -12.68
N ILE A 102 -9.35 15.24 -12.81
CA ILE A 102 -8.41 14.97 -11.69
C ILE A 102 -7.53 16.20 -11.46
N ASP A 103 -7.52 16.69 -10.22
CA ASP A 103 -6.60 17.73 -9.79
C ASP A 103 -5.19 17.15 -9.60
N LYS A 104 -4.32 17.43 -10.57
CA LYS A 104 -2.93 16.95 -10.61
C LYS A 104 -2.05 17.50 -9.48
N GLN A 105 -2.51 18.55 -8.79
CA GLN A 105 -1.82 19.14 -7.65
C GLN A 105 -2.28 18.54 -6.31
N LYS A 106 -3.30 17.65 -6.33
CA LYS A 106 -3.90 17.06 -5.13
C LYS A 106 -3.90 15.53 -5.24
N ILE A 107 -2.71 14.93 -5.36
CA ILE A 107 -2.51 13.47 -5.43
C ILE A 107 -2.10 12.96 -4.06
N ALA A 108 -2.92 12.09 -3.47
CA ALA A 108 -2.58 11.32 -2.29
C ALA A 108 -2.23 9.88 -2.66
N VAL A 109 -1.28 9.28 -1.96
CA VAL A 109 -1.02 7.85 -2.02
C VAL A 109 -1.43 7.19 -0.71
N TRP A 110 -2.04 6.02 -0.84
CA TRP A 110 -2.48 5.20 0.28
C TRP A 110 -1.84 3.82 0.20
N GLY A 111 -1.47 3.27 1.35
CA GLY A 111 -1.02 1.90 1.45
C GLY A 111 -1.35 1.31 2.80
N GLU A 112 -1.67 0.01 2.81
CA GLU A 112 -1.86 -0.74 4.04
C GLU A 112 -0.80 -1.84 4.14
N SER A 113 -0.38 -2.16 5.36
CA SER A 113 0.55 -3.26 5.61
C SER A 113 1.82 -3.13 4.75
N ALA A 114 2.19 -4.15 4.00
CA ALA A 114 3.36 -4.13 3.12
C ALA A 114 3.34 -2.98 2.10
N THR A 115 2.17 -2.65 1.55
CA THR A 115 2.04 -1.56 0.57
C THR A 115 2.19 -0.17 1.22
N SER A 116 2.07 -0.05 2.54
CA SER A 116 2.41 1.19 3.23
C SER A 116 3.88 1.58 3.05
N LEU A 117 4.78 0.59 2.99
CA LEU A 117 6.19 0.81 2.69
C LEU A 117 6.38 1.33 1.26
N VAL A 118 5.69 0.73 0.31
CA VAL A 118 5.68 1.17 -1.10
C VAL A 118 5.17 2.61 -1.22
N ALA A 119 4.06 2.92 -0.52
CA ALA A 119 3.47 4.26 -0.49
C ALA A 119 4.41 5.30 0.15
N GLN A 120 5.14 4.94 1.20
CA GLN A 120 6.16 5.80 1.79
C GLN A 120 7.31 6.07 0.82
N PHE A 121 7.83 5.04 0.12
CA PHE A 121 8.87 5.24 -0.87
C PHE A 121 8.42 6.14 -2.02
N ILE A 122 7.25 5.89 -2.61
CA ILE A 122 6.79 6.74 -3.71
C ILE A 122 6.52 8.18 -3.26
N ALA A 123 6.08 8.39 -2.01
CA ALA A 123 5.87 9.73 -1.47
C ALA A 123 7.17 10.53 -1.26
N VAL A 124 8.33 9.88 -1.16
CA VAL A 124 9.64 10.56 -1.12
C VAL A 124 10.36 10.61 -2.46
N LEU A 125 9.94 9.80 -3.43
CA LEU A 125 10.62 9.66 -4.72
C LEU A 125 9.91 10.40 -5.86
N ASP A 126 8.62 10.72 -5.71
CA ASP A 126 7.81 11.40 -6.72
C ASP A 126 7.20 12.69 -6.16
N ASP A 127 7.72 13.83 -6.59
CA ASP A 127 7.32 15.16 -6.11
C ASP A 127 5.87 15.55 -6.43
N ARG A 128 5.15 14.75 -7.23
CA ARG A 128 3.72 14.96 -7.51
C ARG A 128 2.83 14.48 -6.38
N VAL A 129 3.32 13.60 -5.52
CA VAL A 129 2.60 13.17 -4.31
C VAL A 129 2.50 14.36 -3.35
N ARG A 130 1.31 14.60 -2.81
CA ARG A 130 1.02 15.71 -1.90
C ARG A 130 0.51 15.27 -0.53
N ALA A 131 0.16 14.01 -0.37
CA ALA A 131 -0.23 13.43 0.91
C ALA A 131 0.04 11.92 0.94
N LEU A 132 0.37 11.41 2.11
CA LEU A 132 0.55 9.98 2.36
C LEU A 132 -0.40 9.51 3.46
N ILE A 133 -1.07 8.39 3.22
CA ILE A 133 -1.85 7.67 4.23
C ILE A 133 -1.27 6.25 4.34
N ALA A 134 -0.82 5.87 5.54
CA ALA A 134 -0.28 4.55 5.83
C ALA A 134 -1.11 3.86 6.92
N PHE A 135 -1.81 2.79 6.55
CA PHE A 135 -2.61 1.98 7.46
C PHE A 135 -1.80 0.76 7.91
N THR A 136 -1.79 0.48 9.21
CA THR A 136 -1.03 -0.62 9.83
C THR A 136 0.35 -0.81 9.18
N PRO A 137 1.18 0.24 9.17
CA PRO A 137 2.38 0.27 8.34
C PRO A 137 3.40 -0.77 8.77
N VAL A 138 4.04 -1.39 7.77
CA VAL A 138 5.22 -2.23 7.97
C VAL A 138 6.41 -1.33 8.23
N CYS A 139 6.81 -1.22 9.49
CA CYS A 139 7.97 -0.43 9.93
C CYS A 139 9.11 -1.31 10.48
N GLY A 140 8.97 -2.64 10.38
CA GLY A 140 9.94 -3.58 10.93
C GLY A 140 9.64 -3.95 12.38
N ASN A 141 10.62 -4.53 13.05
CA ASN A 141 10.55 -4.91 14.45
C ASN A 141 11.81 -4.48 15.21
N SER A 142 11.76 -4.52 16.54
CA SER A 142 12.81 -4.10 17.44
C SER A 142 14.12 -4.93 17.32
N ALA A 143 14.04 -6.16 16.80
CA ALA A 143 15.20 -7.01 16.56
C ALA A 143 16.03 -6.59 15.34
N THR A 144 15.46 -5.82 14.43
CA THR A 144 16.14 -5.37 13.21
C THR A 144 16.91 -4.08 13.47
N LYS A 145 18.24 -4.11 13.32
CA LYS A 145 19.05 -2.90 13.38
C LYS A 145 18.75 -2.00 12.19
N PHE A 146 18.43 -0.76 12.46
CA PHE A 146 18.26 0.26 11.43
C PHE A 146 19.61 0.90 11.10
N ASP A 147 19.98 0.85 9.83
CA ASP A 147 21.16 1.56 9.33
C ASP A 147 20.71 2.93 8.79
N GLU A 148 21.11 3.95 9.54
CA GLU A 148 20.70 5.35 9.30
C GLU A 148 21.60 6.08 8.30
N SER A 149 22.49 5.39 7.58
CA SER A 149 23.44 6.05 6.69
C SER A 149 22.73 6.81 5.56
N PRO A 150 23.02 8.11 5.37
CA PRO A 150 22.40 8.92 4.31
C PRO A 150 22.67 8.36 2.91
N GLU A 151 23.78 7.65 2.73
CA GLU A 151 24.20 7.06 1.46
C GLU A 151 23.21 6.03 0.94
N LYS A 152 22.50 5.34 1.84
CA LYS A 152 21.48 4.36 1.45
C LYS A 152 20.31 5.02 0.76
N PHE A 153 19.80 6.11 1.32
CA PHE A 153 18.68 6.82 0.69
C PHE A 153 19.10 7.48 -0.63
N GLU A 154 20.29 8.06 -0.66
CA GLU A 154 20.82 8.65 -1.90
C GLU A 154 20.98 7.59 -2.98
N TRP A 155 21.45 6.39 -2.63
CA TRP A 155 21.50 5.26 -3.56
C TRP A 155 20.10 4.88 -4.07
N VAL A 156 19.09 4.81 -3.20
CA VAL A 156 17.68 4.58 -3.59
C VAL A 156 17.23 5.63 -4.59
N ARG A 157 17.43 6.90 -4.27
CA ARG A 157 17.01 8.04 -5.09
C ARG A 157 17.63 8.03 -6.49
N GLN A 158 18.89 7.61 -6.58
CA GLN A 158 19.60 7.54 -7.86
C GLN A 158 19.21 6.31 -8.70
N ASN A 159 18.82 5.22 -8.05
CA ASN A 159 18.71 3.92 -8.71
C ASN A 159 17.26 3.44 -8.91
N TRP A 160 16.26 4.00 -8.24
CA TRP A 160 14.89 3.47 -8.28
C TRP A 160 14.27 3.39 -9.68
N LEU A 161 14.70 4.25 -10.62
CA LEU A 161 14.27 4.21 -12.02
C LEU A 161 15.37 3.69 -12.98
N SER A 162 16.64 3.87 -12.64
CA SER A 162 17.77 3.57 -13.53
C SER A 162 18.18 2.10 -13.54
N LEU A 163 17.80 1.33 -12.50
CA LEU A 163 18.09 -0.11 -12.46
C LEU A 163 17.37 -0.85 -13.59
N ASP A 164 18.15 -1.51 -14.44
CA ASP A 164 17.60 -2.48 -15.39
C ASP A 164 17.35 -3.82 -14.67
N LEU A 165 16.09 -4.03 -14.28
CA LEU A 165 15.69 -5.20 -13.50
C LEU A 165 15.81 -6.52 -14.28
N SER A 166 15.90 -6.47 -15.61
CA SER A 166 16.10 -7.66 -16.43
C SER A 166 17.49 -8.27 -16.25
N THR A 167 18.45 -7.44 -15.85
CA THR A 167 19.85 -7.86 -15.66
C THR A 167 20.18 -8.29 -14.23
N VAL A 168 19.28 -8.05 -13.28
CA VAL A 168 19.50 -8.35 -11.86
C VAL A 168 18.95 -9.73 -11.51
N PRO A 169 19.82 -10.68 -11.07
CA PRO A 169 19.36 -12.01 -10.68
C PRO A 169 18.32 -11.97 -9.57
N VAL A 170 17.27 -12.76 -9.72
CA VAL A 170 16.18 -12.90 -8.75
C VAL A 170 16.27 -14.25 -8.06
N ARG A 171 16.22 -14.24 -6.73
CA ARG A 171 15.96 -15.43 -5.92
C ARG A 171 14.49 -15.43 -5.50
N GLU A 172 13.78 -16.49 -5.85
CA GLU A 172 12.40 -16.69 -5.43
C GLU A 172 12.36 -17.42 -4.09
N LEU A 173 11.66 -16.83 -3.12
CA LEU A 173 11.38 -17.47 -1.84
C LEU A 173 9.87 -17.70 -1.73
N ALA A 174 9.44 -18.95 -1.83
CA ALA A 174 8.05 -19.32 -1.64
C ALA A 174 7.67 -19.24 -0.15
N VAL A 175 6.64 -18.47 0.15
CA VAL A 175 6.07 -18.32 1.51
C VAL A 175 4.55 -18.49 1.45
N ARG A 176 3.93 -18.84 2.58
CA ARG A 176 2.48 -18.77 2.73
C ARG A 176 2.10 -17.52 3.50
N PHE A 177 0.98 -16.92 3.13
CA PHE A 177 0.47 -15.74 3.84
C PHE A 177 0.06 -16.11 5.28
N CYS A 178 -0.85 -17.07 5.43
CA CYS A 178 -1.32 -17.52 6.74
C CYS A 178 -1.51 -19.05 6.77
N ARG A 179 -1.70 -19.60 7.97
CA ARG A 179 -1.89 -21.04 8.18
C ARG A 179 -3.37 -21.39 8.00
N LEU A 180 -3.71 -21.98 6.86
CA LEU A 180 -5.08 -22.44 6.58
C LEU A 180 -5.36 -23.85 7.05
N HIS A 181 -4.32 -24.72 7.14
CA HIS A 181 -4.44 -26.12 7.54
C HIS A 181 -3.33 -26.50 8.51
N GLU A 182 -3.61 -27.46 9.41
CA GLU A 182 -2.58 -28.04 10.28
C GLU A 182 -1.48 -28.71 9.45
N GLY A 183 -0.23 -28.59 9.92
CA GLY A 183 0.93 -29.17 9.25
C GLY A 183 1.49 -28.35 8.08
N GLU A 184 0.90 -27.24 7.70
CA GLU A 184 1.50 -26.32 6.74
C GLU A 184 2.82 -25.75 7.29
N GLY A 185 3.79 -25.55 6.38
CA GLY A 185 5.10 -24.99 6.72
C GLY A 185 5.04 -23.54 7.23
N PRO A 186 6.18 -22.86 7.28
CA PRO A 186 6.25 -21.47 7.76
C PRO A 186 5.29 -20.53 7.04
N VAL A 187 4.66 -19.64 7.79
CA VAL A 187 3.74 -18.61 7.28
C VAL A 187 4.25 -17.22 7.65
N VAL A 188 3.82 -16.20 6.91
CA VAL A 188 4.19 -14.80 7.18
C VAL A 188 3.42 -14.27 8.37
N VAL A 189 2.13 -14.64 8.50
CA VAL A 189 1.27 -14.23 9.61
C VAL A 189 0.71 -15.45 10.30
N GLU A 190 0.97 -15.57 11.60
CA GLU A 190 0.36 -16.58 12.46
C GLU A 190 -0.94 -16.05 13.06
N GLY A 191 -1.85 -16.95 13.38
CA GLY A 191 -3.07 -16.64 14.14
C GLY A 191 -4.37 -16.60 13.33
N GLY A 192 -5.47 -16.69 14.09
CA GLY A 192 -6.81 -16.83 13.54
C GLY A 192 -7.36 -15.58 12.87
N ALA A 193 -6.85 -14.38 13.19
CA ALA A 193 -7.32 -13.13 12.60
C ALA A 193 -7.05 -13.06 11.08
N ALA A 194 -5.84 -13.42 10.65
CA ALA A 194 -5.49 -13.53 9.23
C ALA A 194 -6.37 -14.55 8.48
N VAL A 195 -6.57 -15.73 9.09
CA VAL A 195 -7.42 -16.78 8.53
C VAL A 195 -8.87 -16.32 8.40
N GLY A 196 -9.39 -15.66 9.43
CA GLY A 196 -10.75 -15.11 9.43
C GLY A 196 -10.94 -14.07 8.34
N TYR A 197 -9.98 -13.14 8.21
CA TYR A 197 -9.97 -12.11 7.17
C TYR A 197 -9.99 -12.72 5.76
N VAL A 198 -9.03 -13.58 5.46
CA VAL A 198 -8.92 -14.24 4.15
C VAL A 198 -10.18 -15.04 3.81
N THR A 199 -10.70 -15.82 4.77
CA THR A 199 -11.91 -16.62 4.55
C THR A 199 -13.10 -15.75 4.20
N ARG A 200 -13.29 -14.63 4.90
CA ARG A 200 -14.35 -13.66 4.61
C ARG A 200 -14.17 -13.02 3.23
N MET A 201 -12.96 -12.56 2.91
CA MET A 201 -12.70 -11.84 1.67
C MET A 201 -12.84 -12.75 0.45
N ARG A 202 -12.37 -13.99 0.52
CA ARG A 202 -12.59 -14.99 -0.55
C ARG A 202 -14.05 -15.31 -0.79
N LYS A 203 -14.86 -15.30 0.28
CA LYS A 203 -16.32 -15.49 0.15
C LYS A 203 -16.99 -14.28 -0.49
N LYS A 204 -16.57 -13.06 -0.13
CA LYS A 204 -17.14 -11.80 -0.66
C LYS A 204 -16.67 -11.56 -2.10
N TYR A 205 -15.43 -11.88 -2.41
CA TYR A 205 -14.80 -11.65 -3.71
C TYR A 205 -14.19 -12.94 -4.26
N PRO A 206 -14.99 -13.81 -4.89
CA PRO A 206 -14.46 -15.00 -5.55
C PRO A 206 -13.45 -14.60 -6.62
N SER A 207 -12.22 -15.08 -6.49
CA SER A 207 -11.08 -14.72 -7.36
C SER A 207 -10.00 -15.78 -7.30
N ASP A 208 -9.02 -15.70 -8.16
CA ASP A 208 -7.81 -16.54 -8.18
C ASP A 208 -6.81 -16.15 -7.07
N TRP A 209 -7.28 -15.97 -5.86
CA TRP A 209 -6.39 -15.70 -4.73
C TRP A 209 -5.56 -16.92 -4.35
N SER A 210 -4.30 -16.72 -4.06
CA SER A 210 -3.38 -17.75 -3.57
C SER A 210 -2.85 -17.44 -2.17
N ASN A 211 -2.84 -18.46 -1.29
CA ASN A 211 -2.14 -18.37 -0.01
C ASN A 211 -0.61 -18.40 -0.19
N GLN A 212 -0.13 -18.92 -1.32
CA GLN A 212 1.31 -18.94 -1.64
C GLN A 212 1.71 -17.69 -2.40
N VAL A 213 2.76 -17.03 -1.91
CA VAL A 213 3.39 -15.86 -2.51
C VAL A 213 4.87 -16.16 -2.72
N PHE A 214 5.43 -15.64 -3.79
CA PHE A 214 6.86 -15.71 -4.08
C PHE A 214 7.49 -14.35 -3.78
N ILE A 215 8.29 -14.25 -2.72
CA ILE A 215 9.08 -13.04 -2.46
C ILE A 215 10.24 -13.05 -3.46
N LEU A 216 10.26 -12.05 -4.33
CA LEU A 216 11.27 -11.90 -5.38
C LEU A 216 12.44 -11.09 -4.81
N GLN A 217 13.45 -11.79 -4.31
CA GLN A 217 14.62 -11.17 -3.69
C GLN A 217 15.68 -10.84 -4.73
N ARG A 218 15.93 -9.55 -4.94
CA ARG A 218 17.04 -9.06 -5.75
C ARG A 218 18.16 -8.57 -4.83
N LYS A 219 19.38 -8.97 -5.11
CA LYS A 219 20.53 -8.68 -4.26
C LYS A 219 20.81 -7.18 -4.11
N LEU A 220 20.44 -6.38 -5.11
CA LEU A 220 20.65 -4.92 -5.14
C LEU A 220 19.52 -4.10 -4.48
N GLU A 221 18.45 -4.76 -4.05
CA GLU A 221 17.23 -4.08 -3.59
C GLU A 221 17.05 -4.08 -2.07
N ALA A 222 18.09 -4.45 -1.31
CA ALA A 222 18.00 -4.51 0.15
C ALA A 222 17.52 -3.18 0.77
N GLN A 223 17.88 -2.05 0.14
CA GLN A 223 17.47 -0.71 0.59
C GLN A 223 15.97 -0.44 0.41
N PHE A 224 15.34 -1.00 -0.63
CA PHE A 224 13.90 -0.89 -0.87
C PHE A 224 13.07 -1.76 0.09
N ASN A 225 13.73 -2.59 0.88
CA ASN A 225 13.12 -3.44 1.89
C ASN A 225 13.37 -2.93 3.33
N GLU A 226 14.00 -1.76 3.49
CA GLU A 226 14.21 -1.14 4.80
C GLU A 226 13.03 -0.18 5.11
N PRO A 227 12.11 -0.57 5.99
CA PRO A 227 10.85 0.17 6.16
C PRO A 227 11.01 1.53 6.85
N ARG A 228 12.10 1.76 7.60
CA ARG A 228 12.34 3.03 8.30
C ARG A 228 13.08 4.05 7.44
N LEU A 229 13.65 3.61 6.32
CA LEU A 229 14.43 4.49 5.45
C LEU A 229 13.60 5.64 4.85
N PRO A 230 12.43 5.41 4.23
CA PRO A 230 11.65 6.50 3.66
C PRO A 230 11.09 7.46 4.72
N ALA A 231 10.77 7.00 5.92
CA ALA A 231 10.14 7.83 6.95
C ALA A 231 10.93 9.09 7.27
N LYS A 232 12.26 9.01 7.35
CA LYS A 232 13.15 10.15 7.59
C LYS A 232 13.18 11.19 6.47
N HIS A 233 12.73 10.82 5.28
CA HIS A 233 12.82 11.66 4.09
C HIS A 233 11.46 12.16 3.61
N LEU A 234 10.37 11.79 4.30
CA LEU A 234 9.03 12.29 4.00
C LEU A 234 8.95 13.80 4.19
N LYS A 235 8.42 14.50 3.18
CA LYS A 235 8.23 15.96 3.16
C LYS A 235 6.77 16.36 2.99
N VAL A 236 5.90 15.38 2.70
CA VAL A 236 4.48 15.61 2.49
C VAL A 236 3.69 15.36 3.78
N PRO A 237 2.55 16.02 3.97
CA PRO A 237 1.61 15.67 5.04
C PRO A 237 1.37 14.18 5.08
N THR A 238 1.47 13.58 6.26
CA THR A 238 1.45 12.12 6.44
C THR A 238 0.52 11.72 7.58
N LEU A 239 -0.38 10.78 7.31
CA LEU A 239 -1.20 10.11 8.31
C LEU A 239 -0.73 8.67 8.50
N PHE A 240 -0.40 8.30 9.74
CA PHE A 240 -0.28 6.90 10.16
C PHE A 240 -1.50 6.48 10.97
N VAL A 241 -2.07 5.34 10.62
CA VAL A 241 -3.06 4.63 11.44
C VAL A 241 -2.44 3.32 11.88
N ILE A 242 -2.19 3.16 13.18
CA ILE A 242 -1.51 2.00 13.75
C ILE A 242 -2.42 1.24 14.71
N ALA A 243 -2.38 -0.09 14.66
CA ALA A 243 -3.07 -0.92 15.63
C ALA A 243 -2.18 -1.12 16.87
N LYS A 244 -2.74 -0.87 18.07
CA LYS A 244 -2.01 -1.05 19.33
C LYS A 244 -1.73 -2.52 19.66
N ASP A 245 -2.55 -3.39 19.14
CA ASP A 245 -2.54 -4.84 19.30
C ASP A 245 -2.28 -5.58 17.98
N ASP A 246 -1.44 -4.99 17.12
CA ASP A 246 -1.08 -5.56 15.82
C ASP A 246 -0.34 -6.88 16.00
N GLU A 247 -0.85 -7.94 15.37
CA GLU A 247 -0.32 -9.29 15.45
C GLU A 247 0.73 -9.61 14.36
N VAL A 248 0.94 -8.68 13.40
CA VAL A 248 1.93 -8.87 12.34
C VAL A 248 3.32 -8.48 12.85
N PRO A 249 4.31 -9.40 12.81
CA PRO A 249 5.62 -9.16 13.43
C PRO A 249 6.39 -7.94 12.93
N LEU A 250 6.12 -7.49 11.69
CA LEU A 250 6.77 -6.30 11.10
C LEU A 250 5.97 -5.01 11.30
N CYS A 251 4.87 -5.07 12.07
CA CYS A 251 4.02 -3.93 12.41
C CYS A 251 4.04 -3.65 13.92
N GLU A 252 5.15 -3.97 14.60
CA GLU A 252 5.31 -3.79 16.03
C GLU A 252 5.03 -2.35 16.45
N LEU A 253 4.16 -2.16 17.45
CA LEU A 253 3.69 -0.84 17.91
C LEU A 253 4.84 0.13 18.21
N ALA A 254 5.87 -0.34 18.94
CA ALA A 254 7.00 0.48 19.31
C ALA A 254 7.79 0.96 18.08
N THR A 255 7.99 0.07 17.11
CA THR A 255 8.69 0.38 15.86
C THR A 255 7.86 1.30 14.96
N ASN A 256 6.55 1.10 14.92
CA ASN A 256 5.63 1.99 14.17
C ASN A 256 5.63 3.42 14.75
N ARG A 257 5.62 3.56 16.08
CA ARG A 257 5.76 4.87 16.75
C ARG A 257 7.12 5.50 16.46
N GLN A 258 8.21 4.73 16.53
CA GLN A 258 9.55 5.21 16.18
C GLN A 258 9.64 5.68 14.72
N CYS A 259 9.05 4.91 13.81
CA CYS A 259 8.99 5.27 12.39
C CYS A 259 8.22 6.58 12.19
N PHE A 260 7.09 6.74 12.88
CA PHE A 260 6.32 7.97 12.88
C PHE A 260 7.13 9.16 13.44
N ASP A 261 7.89 8.95 14.49
CA ASP A 261 8.72 10.01 15.11
C ASP A 261 9.81 10.51 14.15
N PHE A 262 10.33 9.67 13.26
CA PHE A 262 11.30 10.08 12.24
C PHE A 262 10.76 11.05 11.20
N ILE A 263 9.45 11.13 11.02
CA ILE A 263 8.84 12.01 10.01
C ILE A 263 8.94 13.46 10.46
N ASP A 264 9.60 14.31 9.67
CA ASP A 264 9.78 15.75 9.92
C ASP A 264 8.87 16.61 9.03
N ALA A 265 7.75 16.05 8.58
CA ALA A 265 6.70 16.75 7.83
C ALA A 265 5.46 16.95 8.73
N PRO A 266 4.48 17.75 8.33
CA PRO A 266 3.18 17.75 9.00
C PRO A 266 2.64 16.31 9.10
N LYS A 267 2.37 15.83 10.31
CA LYS A 267 2.02 14.43 10.55
C LYS A 267 0.89 14.26 11.54
N GLN A 268 0.10 13.23 11.34
CA GLN A 268 -0.97 12.82 12.25
C GLN A 268 -0.84 11.33 12.56
N LEU A 269 -1.09 10.97 13.82
CA LEU A 269 -1.13 9.58 14.27
C LEU A 269 -2.52 9.27 14.79
N THR A 270 -3.08 8.15 14.33
CA THR A 270 -4.30 7.58 14.89
C THR A 270 -3.99 6.16 15.37
N GLU A 271 -4.21 5.92 16.64
CA GLU A 271 -4.04 4.60 17.25
C GLU A 271 -5.41 3.94 17.44
N ILE A 272 -5.54 2.74 16.90
CA ILE A 272 -6.76 1.93 16.99
C ILE A 272 -6.51 0.64 17.78
N THR A 273 -7.57 -0.06 18.12
CA THR A 273 -7.56 -1.45 18.61
C THR A 273 -8.20 -2.35 17.57
N GLY A 274 -8.05 -3.68 17.69
CA GLY A 274 -8.65 -4.67 16.79
C GLY A 274 -7.66 -5.37 15.87
N GLY A 275 -6.36 -5.19 16.11
CA GLY A 275 -5.29 -5.85 15.38
C GLY A 275 -5.11 -5.36 13.95
N HIS A 276 -4.23 -6.04 13.24
CA HIS A 276 -3.88 -5.73 11.85
C HIS A 276 -5.09 -5.81 10.91
N PHE A 277 -5.88 -6.87 11.06
CA PHE A 277 -7.01 -7.18 10.17
C PHE A 277 -8.32 -6.53 10.58
N GLY A 278 -8.39 -5.90 11.76
CA GLY A 278 -9.60 -5.21 12.23
C GLY A 278 -10.05 -4.06 11.31
N LEU A 279 -9.10 -3.44 10.63
CA LEU A 279 -9.36 -2.41 9.62
C LEU A 279 -10.12 -2.92 8.38
N GLY A 280 -10.06 -4.21 8.08
CA GLY A 280 -10.73 -4.80 6.92
C GLY A 280 -12.24 -5.00 7.06
N TYR A 281 -12.87 -4.50 8.13
CA TYR A 281 -14.27 -4.79 8.45
C TYR A 281 -15.09 -3.51 8.58
N ARG A 282 -15.63 -3.00 7.47
CA ARG A 282 -16.50 -1.83 7.44
C ARG A 282 -17.65 -1.94 8.44
N GLY A 283 -17.91 -0.85 9.17
CA GLY A 283 -18.94 -0.79 10.22
C GLY A 283 -18.48 -1.33 11.58
N THR A 284 -17.18 -1.57 11.75
CA THR A 284 -16.56 -1.79 13.04
C THR A 284 -15.89 -0.52 13.54
N GLU A 285 -15.76 -0.38 14.85
CA GLU A 285 -15.12 0.79 15.45
C GLU A 285 -13.70 1.06 14.91
N PRO A 286 -12.77 0.07 14.78
CA PRO A 286 -11.45 0.33 14.22
C PRO A 286 -11.49 0.85 12.78
N TYR A 287 -12.35 0.28 11.93
CA TYR A 287 -12.55 0.73 10.57
C TYR A 287 -13.04 2.17 10.51
N ASP A 288 -14.11 2.48 11.29
CA ASP A 288 -14.74 3.80 11.28
C ASP A 288 -13.79 4.88 11.81
N GLN A 289 -12.98 4.56 12.85
CA GLN A 289 -11.94 5.46 13.37
C GLN A 289 -10.86 5.72 12.33
N ALA A 290 -10.36 4.68 11.64
CA ALA A 290 -9.32 4.79 10.62
C ALA A 290 -9.80 5.61 9.42
N MET A 291 -10.98 5.29 8.87
CA MET A 291 -11.53 6.00 7.73
C MET A 291 -11.92 7.43 8.06
N GLY A 292 -12.51 7.66 9.24
CA GLY A 292 -12.81 9.01 9.72
C GLY A 292 -11.56 9.88 9.83
N ALA A 293 -10.46 9.33 10.35
CA ALA A 293 -9.17 10.02 10.41
C ALA A 293 -8.62 10.31 9.01
N ALA A 294 -8.67 9.34 8.08
CA ALA A 294 -8.15 9.49 6.73
C ALA A 294 -8.92 10.53 5.91
N VAL A 295 -10.25 10.51 5.96
CA VAL A 295 -11.10 11.50 5.27
C VAL A 295 -10.87 12.89 5.83
N LYS A 296 -10.86 13.04 7.16
CA LYS A 296 -10.58 14.32 7.82
C LYS A 296 -9.18 14.86 7.46
N PHE A 297 -8.18 13.98 7.46
CA PHE A 297 -6.81 14.33 7.06
C PHE A 297 -6.75 14.86 5.62
N LEU A 298 -7.36 14.17 4.66
CA LEU A 298 -7.38 14.61 3.27
C LEU A 298 -8.11 15.93 3.06
N HIS A 299 -9.27 16.13 3.72
CA HIS A 299 -9.97 17.43 3.65
C HIS A 299 -9.14 18.56 4.26
N SER A 300 -8.42 18.31 5.36
CA SER A 300 -7.55 19.34 5.94
C SER A 300 -6.30 19.64 5.09
N THR A 301 -5.87 18.68 4.27
CA THR A 301 -4.68 18.81 3.42
C THR A 301 -5.00 19.45 2.07
N PHE A 302 -6.15 19.14 1.51
CA PHE A 302 -6.50 19.54 0.15
C PHE A 302 -7.55 20.65 0.05
N GLY A 303 -8.22 20.96 1.14
CA GLY A 303 -9.23 22.03 1.24
C GLY A 303 -10.58 21.56 0.78
#